data_44438a8dfa33edda228c25c7550b0f9a
#
_entry.id   44438a8dfa33edda228c25c7550b0f9a
#
_cell.length_a   1.000
_cell.length_b   1.000
_cell.length_c   1.000
_cell.angle_alpha   90.00
_cell.angle_beta   90.00
_cell.angle_gamma   90.00
#
_symmetry.space_group_name_H-M   'P 1'
#
loop_
_entity.id
_entity.type
_entity.pdbx_description
1 polymer ?
#
loop_
_entity_poly.entity_id
_entity_poly.type
_entity_poly.pdbx_seq_one_letter_code
_entity_poly.pdbx_strand_id
1 'polypeptide(L)'
;MSTRRSGTGTGTGKNTGAGQDTGTGTAVGAGRTGDAKSVAVSGGTTGDAGMRAGAGAVADAAAGPAVGGGTPGDADTKTGTDAAAGEATTRAAGAVAGVRTPRGAVEGASAVAGSTGAANATAAVTPTPTARSVPGGGRRGTVFGETMLGTVRLDGEDRTRRVRLDLRVTADRVMRPLGTTAARAAGRIRIAGWADDAHAEGELEISPLARRRIRYRISFTADGRRFTLDGWKSVTPRRPVASMTVLPFTLYEDGAPAGRGTLRFPLATGLLPFLASFRFPRAAGSPETLMTPRWKGEPGRTEVWYTTLTDPATGTGLWLHHELTAPADGTEPYAHGWAAVFPKDGPVRHARFGPAAWTPAVNGFTAEGVEAVPGRLTGSAGALRWDLAERAADAPLFTFPRWSWRRPLLPAAQILPAARASYDGTFSYDDTTLTPTAAPGASARIYGHGNARRWAWLHADLGGGDVLEIVAAVSMRPGLRRLPPLVFLRLRRGARTWPRRAERSAVGWAGLGRFRAAVGLPVWTVSGRAGLRRIRVEVTQPEDRTLALDYTDPDGSPAVCRNSERADAHVLLERWWFGGWRTEAEWTLDGTAHAEVGSR
;
A
#
# COMPACT_ATOMS: atom_id res chain seq x y z
N MET A 1 29.80 65.36 25.43
CA MET A 1 29.06 66.52 24.94
C MET A 1 27.68 65.99 24.62
N SER A 2 26.76 66.07 25.57
CA SER A 2 25.77 67.13 25.81
C SER A 2 24.78 67.18 24.64
N THR A 3 23.47 67.03 24.73
CA THR A 3 22.44 67.27 25.74
C THR A 3 21.11 66.75 25.23
N ARG A 4 20.36 65.98 25.97
CA ARG A 4 19.05 66.18 26.64
C ARG A 4 18.00 67.10 25.96
N ARG A 5 16.76 66.55 25.77
CA ARG A 5 15.48 66.90 26.45
C ARG A 5 14.34 66.19 25.74
N SER A 6 13.54 65.31 26.32
CA SER A 6 12.41 65.43 27.26
C SER A 6 11.23 66.30 26.76
N GLY A 7 10.07 65.65 26.64
CA GLY A 7 8.78 66.29 26.41
C GLY A 7 7.65 65.31 26.71
N THR A 8 7.10 65.40 27.90
CA THR A 8 5.90 64.81 28.47
C THR A 8 4.64 65.50 27.94
N GLY A 9 3.58 64.75 27.73
CA GLY A 9 2.25 65.31 27.43
C GLY A 9 1.16 64.30 27.80
N THR A 10 0.64 64.47 28.98
CA THR A 10 -0.55 63.89 29.58
C THR A 10 -1.83 64.47 28.98
N GLY A 11 -2.85 63.62 28.79
CA GLY A 11 -4.20 64.06 28.40
C GLY A 11 -5.25 63.00 28.73
N THR A 12 -5.82 63.18 29.88
CA THR A 12 -6.99 62.53 30.47
C THR A 12 -8.30 62.95 29.79
N GLY A 13 -9.27 62.05 29.61
CA GLY A 13 -10.63 62.34 29.22
C GLY A 13 -11.58 61.19 29.50
N LYS A 14 -12.24 61.25 30.64
CA LYS A 14 -13.42 60.51 31.07
C LYS A 14 -14.66 60.93 30.30
N ASN A 15 -15.60 60.00 30.01
CA ASN A 15 -17.04 60.06 30.38
C ASN A 15 -17.74 58.81 29.93
N THR A 16 -18.26 57.93 30.77
CA THR A 16 -19.59 57.83 31.46
C THR A 16 -20.78 57.97 30.58
N GLY A 17 -21.60 56.91 30.54
CA GLY A 17 -22.94 56.92 30.00
C GLY A 17 -23.61 55.52 30.20
N ALA A 18 -24.29 55.39 31.31
CA ALA A 18 -25.15 54.30 31.70
C ALA A 18 -26.51 54.39 31.00
N GLY A 19 -27.15 53.27 30.76
CA GLY A 19 -28.54 53.17 30.30
C GLY A 19 -29.04 51.77 30.51
N GLN A 20 -29.57 51.53 31.68
CA GLN A 20 -30.51 50.42 31.97
C GLN A 20 -31.83 50.69 31.23
N ASP A 21 -32.44 49.65 30.68
CA ASP A 21 -33.88 49.46 30.96
C ASP A 21 -34.32 48.00 30.82
N THR A 22 -35.11 47.68 31.74
CA THR A 22 -35.83 46.49 32.16
C THR A 22 -37.07 46.28 31.27
N GLY A 23 -37.42 45.02 31.03
CA GLY A 23 -38.70 44.68 30.41
C GLY A 23 -39.06 43.21 30.63
N THR A 24 -39.58 42.92 31.76
CA THR A 24 -40.32 41.71 32.16
C THR A 24 -41.59 41.53 31.35
N GLY A 25 -41.91 40.30 30.95
CA GLY A 25 -43.18 39.93 30.34
C GLY A 25 -43.47 38.44 30.41
N THR A 26 -44.06 38.03 31.50
CA THR A 26 -44.65 36.72 31.79
C THR A 26 -46.07 36.60 31.17
N ALA A 27 -46.39 35.44 30.55
CA ALA A 27 -47.76 34.87 30.44
C ALA A 27 -47.63 33.46 29.86
N VAL A 28 -47.87 32.39 30.51
CA VAL A 28 -48.98 31.61 31.03
C VAL A 28 -50.18 31.46 30.05
N GLY A 29 -50.46 30.18 29.75
CA GLY A 29 -51.68 29.71 29.11
C GLY A 29 -51.48 28.42 28.35
N ALA A 30 -51.56 27.24 28.98
CA ALA A 30 -52.73 26.33 29.13
C ALA A 30 -53.33 25.91 27.78
N GLY A 31 -53.08 24.67 27.35
CA GLY A 31 -53.88 23.47 27.51
C GLY A 31 -54.95 23.30 26.43
N ARG A 32 -54.86 22.18 25.72
CA ARG A 32 -55.99 21.24 25.58
C ARG A 32 -55.67 20.08 24.64
N THR A 33 -55.82 18.93 25.17
CA THR A 33 -56.16 17.60 24.65
C THR A 33 -57.23 17.62 23.53
N GLY A 34 -57.11 16.70 22.59
CA GLY A 34 -58.12 16.41 21.59
C GLY A 34 -57.80 15.17 20.76
N ASP A 35 -58.36 14.08 21.23
CA ASP A 35 -58.65 12.75 20.75
C ASP A 35 -58.65 12.47 19.24
N ALA A 36 -58.15 11.29 18.96
CA ALA A 36 -58.55 10.21 18.07
C ALA A 36 -59.68 10.44 17.05
N LYS A 37 -59.42 10.00 15.83
CA LYS A 37 -60.37 9.16 15.08
C LYS A 37 -59.69 8.37 13.97
N SER A 38 -59.71 7.07 14.16
CA SER A 38 -59.63 6.03 13.15
C SER A 38 -60.82 6.09 12.20
N VAL A 39 -60.59 5.97 10.89
CA VAL A 39 -61.63 5.51 9.97
C VAL A 39 -60.99 4.51 9.00
N ALA A 40 -61.39 3.28 9.21
CA ALA A 40 -61.32 2.22 8.21
C ALA A 40 -62.57 2.31 7.34
N VAL A 41 -62.37 2.23 6.01
CA VAL A 41 -63.47 1.84 5.12
C VAL A 41 -62.90 0.88 4.06
N SER A 42 -63.49 -0.26 4.10
CA SER A 42 -63.46 -1.39 3.19
C SER A 42 -64.20 -1.10 1.87
N GLY A 43 -63.82 -1.82 0.82
CA GLY A 43 -64.83 -2.33 -0.10
C GLY A 43 -64.66 -2.06 -1.58
N GLY A 44 -64.65 -3.17 -2.31
CA GLY A 44 -65.29 -3.30 -3.61
C GLY A 44 -64.37 -3.40 -4.82
N THR A 45 -63.99 -4.58 -5.21
CA THR A 45 -64.52 -5.54 -6.21
C THR A 45 -64.75 -4.99 -7.62
N THR A 46 -64.20 -5.81 -8.54
CA THR A 46 -64.69 -6.24 -9.85
C THR A 46 -64.08 -5.65 -11.13
N GLY A 47 -63.69 -6.61 -12.00
CA GLY A 47 -63.70 -6.53 -13.45
C GLY A 47 -62.31 -6.73 -14.07
N ASP A 48 -61.89 -7.88 -14.42
CA ASP A 48 -62.15 -8.94 -15.41
C ASP A 48 -61.86 -8.52 -16.85
N ALA A 49 -61.28 -9.46 -17.55
CA ALA A 49 -60.91 -9.59 -18.98
C ALA A 49 -59.45 -9.23 -19.30
N GLY A 50 -58.63 -10.10 -19.77
CA GLY A 50 -58.82 -11.38 -20.45
C GLY A 50 -57.82 -11.49 -21.57
N MET A 51 -57.40 -12.75 -21.81
CA MET A 51 -56.77 -13.33 -22.99
C MET A 51 -55.23 -13.34 -23.05
N ARG A 52 -54.66 -14.50 -22.79
CA ARG A 52 -54.24 -15.61 -23.70
C ARG A 52 -53.07 -15.23 -24.61
N ALA A 53 -52.06 -16.02 -24.90
CA ALA A 53 -51.63 -17.41 -24.67
C ALA A 53 -50.34 -17.60 -25.45
N GLY A 54 -49.59 -18.64 -25.12
CA GLY A 54 -48.50 -19.18 -25.95
C GLY A 54 -47.33 -19.65 -25.08
N ALA A 55 -47.32 -20.67 -24.44
CA ALA A 55 -47.19 -22.12 -24.55
C ALA A 55 -46.21 -22.56 -25.66
N GLY A 56 -45.12 -23.16 -25.20
CA GLY A 56 -44.14 -23.82 -26.02
C GLY A 56 -43.20 -24.63 -25.12
N ALA A 57 -43.74 -25.72 -24.57
CA ALA A 57 -42.97 -26.79 -23.99
C ALA A 57 -42.52 -27.72 -25.11
N VAL A 58 -41.29 -28.19 -25.07
CA VAL A 58 -40.91 -29.51 -25.59
C VAL A 58 -40.03 -30.17 -24.56
N ALA A 59 -40.66 -31.19 -23.98
CA ALA A 59 -40.01 -32.29 -23.28
C ALA A 59 -39.57 -33.33 -24.29
N ASP A 60 -38.74 -34.20 -23.90
CA ASP A 60 -38.64 -35.64 -24.04
C ASP A 60 -37.19 -36.08 -24.16
N ALA A 61 -36.80 -36.88 -23.27
CA ALA A 61 -36.95 -38.33 -23.01
C ALA A 61 -35.76 -39.04 -23.62
N ALA A 62 -35.12 -40.00 -23.13
CA ALA A 62 -35.44 -41.20 -22.42
C ALA A 62 -34.16 -41.98 -22.14
N ALA A 63 -34.12 -42.61 -21.12
CA ALA A 63 -34.21 -44.02 -20.75
C ALA A 63 -32.88 -44.74 -20.68
N GLY A 64 -32.66 -45.34 -19.51
CA GLY A 64 -31.64 -46.32 -19.20
C GLY A 64 -31.85 -47.67 -19.87
N PRO A 65 -31.08 -48.69 -19.51
CA PRO A 65 -31.64 -49.67 -18.54
C PRO A 65 -30.67 -50.16 -17.46
N ALA A 66 -31.29 -50.55 -16.38
CA ALA A 66 -30.75 -51.39 -15.32
C ALA A 66 -30.79 -52.87 -15.68
N VAL A 67 -29.89 -53.68 -15.15
CA VAL A 67 -29.99 -55.09 -14.78
C VAL A 67 -28.71 -55.41 -14.02
N GLY A 68 -28.67 -55.86 -12.83
CA GLY A 68 -29.21 -56.91 -12.03
C GLY A 68 -28.01 -57.45 -11.27
N GLY A 69 -27.95 -57.48 -9.98
CA GLY A 69 -28.52 -58.46 -9.12
C GLY A 69 -27.45 -59.44 -8.61
N GLY A 70 -27.26 -59.52 -7.29
CA GLY A 70 -26.58 -60.66 -6.69
C GLY A 70 -25.82 -60.35 -5.41
N THR A 71 -26.45 -60.41 -4.28
CA THR A 71 -25.96 -60.87 -2.99
C THR A 71 -26.41 -62.35 -2.80
N PRO A 72 -25.93 -63.19 -1.86
CA PRO A 72 -25.12 -62.98 -0.68
C PRO A 72 -24.06 -64.10 -0.41
N GLY A 73 -23.31 -64.00 0.68
CA GLY A 73 -22.57 -65.15 1.19
C GLY A 73 -21.66 -64.77 2.38
N ASP A 74 -22.17 -65.03 3.57
CA ASP A 74 -21.45 -65.12 4.85
C ASP A 74 -20.33 -66.16 4.77
N ALA A 75 -19.26 -65.91 5.48
CA ALA A 75 -18.59 -66.93 6.31
C ALA A 75 -17.52 -66.29 7.23
N ASP A 76 -17.82 -66.41 8.49
CA ASP A 76 -16.91 -66.44 9.65
C ASP A 76 -15.61 -67.21 9.38
N THR A 77 -14.51 -66.76 9.95
CA THR A 77 -13.71 -67.64 10.89
C THR A 77 -12.73 -66.78 11.68
N LYS A 78 -12.85 -66.98 12.98
CA LYS A 78 -11.98 -66.64 14.08
C LYS A 78 -10.63 -67.39 14.05
N THR A 79 -9.76 -66.86 14.86
CA THR A 79 -8.61 -67.41 15.62
C THR A 79 -7.31 -66.74 15.16
N GLY A 80 -6.44 -66.26 16.00
CA GLY A 80 -6.25 -66.38 17.47
C GLY A 80 -4.77 -66.14 17.77
N THR A 81 -4.56 -65.50 18.90
CA THR A 81 -3.43 -65.66 19.83
C THR A 81 -2.00 -65.34 19.38
N ASP A 82 -1.48 -64.42 20.06
CA ASP A 82 -0.58 -64.34 21.23
C ASP A 82 0.88 -63.99 20.94
N ALA A 83 1.28 -63.05 21.67
CA ALA A 83 2.33 -62.98 22.66
C ALA A 83 3.72 -62.47 22.29
N ALA A 84 4.06 -61.50 23.11
CA ALA A 84 5.28 -61.36 23.92
C ALA A 84 6.46 -60.58 23.31
N ALA A 85 6.67 -59.42 23.82
CA ALA A 85 7.68 -59.00 24.80
C ALA A 85 9.15 -59.22 24.39
N GLY A 86 9.90 -58.14 24.42
CA GLY A 86 11.36 -58.16 24.36
C GLY A 86 11.97 -56.76 24.55
N GLU A 87 12.08 -56.35 25.80
CA GLU A 87 13.01 -55.32 26.25
C GLU A 87 14.44 -55.69 25.91
N ALA A 88 15.23 -54.70 25.48
CA ALA A 88 16.66 -54.74 25.74
C ALA A 88 17.23 -53.31 25.78
N THR A 89 17.34 -52.83 26.96
CA THR A 89 18.26 -51.80 27.44
C THR A 89 19.70 -52.20 27.17
N THR A 90 20.51 -51.33 26.59
CA THR A 90 21.95 -51.36 26.87
C THR A 90 22.50 -49.92 26.91
N ARG A 91 22.85 -49.51 28.12
CA ARG A 91 23.78 -48.44 28.46
C ARG A 91 25.19 -48.90 28.10
N ALA A 92 25.98 -48.03 27.52
CA ALA A 92 27.44 -48.04 27.76
C ALA A 92 27.95 -46.60 27.69
N ALA A 93 28.60 -46.25 28.75
CA ALA A 93 29.32 -45.03 29.01
C ALA A 93 30.79 -45.16 28.57
N GLY A 94 31.47 -44.05 28.44
CA GLY A 94 32.94 -43.90 28.45
C GLY A 94 33.43 -43.33 27.12
N ALA A 95 34.33 -42.40 27.03
CA ALA A 95 35.22 -41.73 27.91
C ALA A 95 35.90 -40.60 27.10
N VAL A 96 36.22 -39.58 27.79
CA VAL A 96 37.10 -38.44 27.57
C VAL A 96 38.42 -38.77 26.86
N ALA A 97 38.83 -37.98 25.88
CA ALA A 97 40.24 -37.64 25.66
C ALA A 97 40.34 -36.28 24.91
N GLY A 98 40.90 -35.33 25.58
CA GLY A 98 41.34 -34.04 25.09
C GLY A 98 42.70 -34.16 24.39
N VAL A 99 42.88 -33.32 23.40
CA VAL A 99 44.23 -32.97 22.94
C VAL A 99 44.30 -31.48 22.65
N ARG A 100 45.36 -30.94 23.19
CA ARG A 100 45.81 -29.54 23.27
C ARG A 100 46.21 -28.95 21.91
N THR A 101 46.03 -27.62 21.81
CA THR A 101 46.72 -26.73 20.91
C THR A 101 48.25 -26.77 21.01
N PRO A 102 48.97 -26.33 19.98
CA PRO A 102 50.03 -25.35 20.28
C PRO A 102 49.94 -24.08 19.43
N ARG A 103 50.25 -22.98 20.12
CA ARG A 103 50.75 -21.71 19.62
C ARG A 103 52.12 -21.87 18.95
N GLY A 104 52.33 -21.10 17.89
CA GLY A 104 53.62 -20.82 17.32
C GLY A 104 53.63 -19.51 16.58
N ALA A 105 54.18 -18.50 17.21
CA ALA A 105 54.58 -17.27 16.60
C ALA A 105 55.97 -17.46 15.95
N VAL A 106 56.27 -16.79 14.83
CA VAL A 106 57.56 -16.18 14.57
C VAL A 106 57.44 -15.15 13.44
N GLU A 107 58.05 -14.03 13.69
CA GLU A 107 58.39 -12.86 12.92
C GLU A 107 59.19 -13.15 11.65
N GLY A 108 59.22 -12.19 10.74
CA GLY A 108 60.26 -12.11 9.71
C GLY A 108 59.98 -11.02 8.68
N ALA A 109 60.68 -9.94 8.83
CA ALA A 109 60.73 -8.75 7.99
C ALA A 109 61.45 -8.97 6.65
N SER A 110 61.17 -8.16 5.64
CA SER A 110 62.10 -7.27 4.88
C SER A 110 61.70 -7.10 3.43
N ALA A 111 61.42 -5.88 3.13
CA ALA A 111 61.72 -4.99 2.00
C ALA A 111 62.38 -5.54 0.72
N VAL A 112 61.95 -5.00 -0.43
CA VAL A 112 62.69 -4.14 -1.38
C VAL A 112 61.88 -3.84 -2.64
N ALA A 113 61.65 -2.57 -2.83
CA ALA A 113 61.69 -1.68 -4.01
C ALA A 113 61.23 -2.13 -5.43
N GLY A 114 60.37 -1.31 -5.97
CA GLY A 114 60.63 -0.59 -7.23
C GLY A 114 59.78 -0.96 -8.43
N SER A 115 58.84 -0.17 -8.83
CA SER A 115 58.91 0.64 -10.06
C SER A 115 57.54 1.25 -10.44
N THR A 116 57.64 2.47 -10.74
CA THR A 116 56.75 3.43 -11.40
C THR A 116 55.76 2.88 -12.41
N GLY A 117 54.46 3.21 -12.20
CA GLY A 117 53.40 3.12 -13.19
C GLY A 117 52.30 4.12 -12.86
N ALA A 118 52.05 5.05 -13.75
CA ALA A 118 51.15 6.17 -13.65
C ALA A 118 49.73 5.74 -13.28
N ALA A 119 49.21 6.24 -12.17
CA ALA A 119 47.84 6.05 -11.74
C ALA A 119 46.97 7.19 -12.28
N ASN A 120 46.04 6.85 -13.15
CA ASN A 120 44.87 7.68 -13.45
C ASN A 120 44.03 7.79 -12.20
N ALA A 121 43.96 8.98 -11.63
CA ALA A 121 43.11 9.30 -10.50
C ALA A 121 41.64 9.41 -10.97
N THR A 122 40.89 8.34 -10.81
CA THR A 122 39.43 8.39 -10.83
C THR A 122 38.96 9.00 -9.51
N ALA A 123 38.51 10.23 -9.56
CA ALA A 123 37.94 10.92 -8.42
C ALA A 123 36.69 10.15 -7.92
N ALA A 124 36.86 9.48 -6.79
CA ALA A 124 35.74 8.90 -6.04
C ALA A 124 34.81 10.03 -5.55
N VAL A 125 33.61 10.09 -6.12
CA VAL A 125 32.54 10.95 -5.63
C VAL A 125 32.11 10.40 -4.27
N THR A 126 32.54 11.03 -3.21
CA THR A 126 32.08 10.77 -1.85
C THR A 126 30.59 11.07 -1.77
N PRO A 127 29.73 10.13 -1.34
CA PRO A 127 28.32 10.43 -1.14
C PRO A 127 28.18 11.43 0.01
N THR A 128 27.58 12.56 -0.27
CA THR A 128 27.20 13.58 0.71
C THR A 128 26.30 12.94 1.76
N PRO A 129 26.55 13.09 3.06
CA PRO A 129 25.75 12.48 4.11
C PRO A 129 24.30 12.98 4.03
N THR A 130 23.39 12.06 3.78
CA THR A 130 21.95 12.28 3.88
C THR A 130 21.60 12.75 5.27
N ALA A 131 21.10 13.96 5.38
CA ALA A 131 20.64 14.55 6.63
C ALA A 131 19.61 13.63 7.30
N ARG A 132 19.93 13.15 8.51
CA ARG A 132 19.02 12.43 9.41
C ARG A 132 17.73 13.22 9.56
N SER A 133 16.63 12.70 9.05
CA SER A 133 15.30 13.23 9.28
C SER A 133 14.80 12.77 10.64
N VAL A 134 14.71 13.70 11.57
CA VAL A 134 14.04 13.54 12.88
C VAL A 134 12.54 13.25 12.62
N PRO A 135 11.91 12.24 13.25
CA PRO A 135 10.50 11.98 13.10
C PRO A 135 9.69 13.09 13.77
N GLY A 136 9.16 14.01 12.98
CA GLY A 136 8.30 15.10 13.44
C GLY A 136 6.89 14.96 12.90
N GLY A 137 5.92 15.01 13.79
CA GLY A 137 4.48 14.87 13.51
C GLY A 137 3.97 15.66 12.33
N GLY A 138 3.09 15.01 11.56
CA GLY A 138 2.09 15.59 10.68
C GLY A 138 2.49 16.72 9.72
N ARG A 139 3.66 16.70 9.09
CA ARG A 139 4.06 17.72 8.13
C ARG A 139 3.21 17.63 6.87
N ARG A 140 2.69 18.77 6.41
CA ARG A 140 2.01 18.87 5.12
C ARG A 140 3.06 18.93 4.02
N GLY A 141 2.88 18.12 2.98
CA GLY A 141 3.63 18.23 1.73
C GLY A 141 3.04 19.29 0.81
N THR A 142 3.69 19.54 -0.31
CA THR A 142 3.19 20.37 -1.39
C THR A 142 3.16 19.56 -2.68
N VAL A 143 2.05 19.63 -3.41
CA VAL A 143 1.92 19.04 -4.75
C VAL A 143 1.34 20.11 -5.67
N PHE A 144 1.95 20.28 -6.84
CA PHE A 144 1.42 21.16 -7.88
C PHE A 144 1.76 20.64 -9.29
N GLY A 145 1.03 21.11 -10.28
CA GLY A 145 1.28 20.84 -11.69
C GLY A 145 1.86 22.05 -12.37
N GLU A 146 2.83 21.87 -13.24
CA GLU A 146 3.43 22.94 -14.04
C GLU A 146 3.55 22.53 -15.50
N THR A 147 3.10 23.40 -16.41
CA THR A 147 3.31 23.24 -17.85
C THR A 147 4.23 24.36 -18.33
N MET A 148 5.28 23.99 -19.04
CA MET A 148 6.21 24.93 -19.66
C MET A 148 6.31 24.66 -21.16
N LEU A 149 6.41 25.73 -21.93
CA LEU A 149 6.51 25.71 -23.39
C LEU A 149 7.78 26.45 -23.83
N GLY A 150 8.42 25.97 -24.88
CA GLY A 150 9.61 26.65 -25.38
C GLY A 150 10.25 25.99 -26.57
N THR A 151 11.56 26.14 -26.66
CA THR A 151 12.36 25.60 -27.78
C THR A 151 13.69 25.07 -27.31
N VAL A 152 14.24 24.14 -28.06
CA VAL A 152 15.57 23.57 -27.89
C VAL A 152 16.26 23.49 -29.27
N ARG A 153 17.55 23.72 -29.29
CA ARG A 153 18.43 23.41 -30.41
C ARG A 153 19.38 22.31 -29.95
N LEU A 154 19.38 21.20 -30.66
CA LEU A 154 20.31 20.10 -30.43
C LEU A 154 21.67 20.46 -31.03
N ASP A 155 22.73 20.00 -30.41
CA ASP A 155 24.06 20.22 -30.92
C ASP A 155 24.24 19.45 -32.26
N GLY A 156 24.80 20.14 -33.27
CA GLY A 156 24.89 19.62 -34.65
C GLY A 156 23.62 19.86 -35.50
N GLU A 157 22.56 20.49 -34.95
CA GLU A 157 21.39 20.89 -35.75
C GLU A 157 21.26 22.39 -35.86
N ASP A 158 20.94 22.90 -37.05
CA ASP A 158 20.65 24.32 -37.26
C ASP A 158 19.22 24.70 -36.89
N ARG A 159 18.32 23.76 -36.82
CA ARG A 159 16.91 23.99 -36.53
C ARG A 159 16.61 23.99 -35.04
N THR A 160 15.65 24.83 -34.65
CA THR A 160 15.08 24.83 -33.29
C THR A 160 13.82 23.98 -33.25
N ARG A 161 13.69 23.13 -32.24
CA ARG A 161 12.53 22.27 -32.03
C ARG A 161 11.63 22.82 -30.92
N ARG A 162 10.32 22.71 -31.07
CA ARG A 162 9.37 23.09 -30.02
C ARG A 162 9.42 22.07 -28.88
N VAL A 163 9.39 22.59 -27.64
CA VAL A 163 9.37 21.75 -26.42
C VAL A 163 8.15 22.06 -25.60
N ARG A 164 7.49 21.03 -25.10
CA ARG A 164 6.47 21.11 -24.06
C ARG A 164 6.85 20.18 -22.92
N LEU A 165 6.86 20.70 -21.70
CA LEU A 165 7.15 19.97 -20.47
C LEU A 165 5.96 20.13 -19.53
N ASP A 166 5.28 19.02 -19.23
CA ASP A 166 4.16 18.92 -18.30
C ASP A 166 4.61 18.13 -17.07
N LEU A 167 4.76 18.78 -15.92
CA LEU A 167 5.26 18.19 -14.70
C LEU A 167 4.22 18.19 -13.59
N ARG A 168 4.23 17.13 -12.79
CA ARG A 168 3.66 17.08 -11.44
C ARG A 168 4.81 17.09 -10.43
N VAL A 169 4.86 18.10 -9.62
CA VAL A 169 5.90 18.29 -8.60
C VAL A 169 5.36 17.93 -7.24
N THR A 170 6.14 17.14 -6.47
CA THR A 170 5.77 16.67 -5.13
C THR A 170 6.92 16.95 -4.17
N ALA A 171 6.67 17.72 -3.14
CA ALA A 171 7.60 17.97 -2.02
C ALA A 171 7.00 17.43 -0.72
N ASP A 172 7.83 16.78 0.10
CA ASP A 172 7.42 16.18 1.38
C ASP A 172 7.14 17.23 2.46
N ARG A 173 7.41 18.48 2.18
CA ARG A 173 7.21 19.64 3.07
C ARG A 173 6.44 20.74 2.37
N VAL A 174 5.80 21.60 3.16
CA VAL A 174 5.31 22.90 2.64
C VAL A 174 6.52 23.71 2.21
N MET A 175 6.46 24.22 0.98
CA MET A 175 7.53 25.06 0.43
C MET A 175 7.78 26.26 1.34
N ARG A 176 9.04 26.48 1.67
CA ARG A 176 9.48 27.60 2.50
C ARG A 176 10.09 28.68 1.60
N PRO A 177 9.51 29.86 1.49
CA PRO A 177 10.05 30.91 0.62
C PRO A 177 11.50 31.30 0.98
N LEU A 178 11.83 31.32 2.28
CA LEU A 178 13.16 31.68 2.82
C LEU A 178 14.13 30.49 2.92
N GLY A 179 13.70 29.28 2.56
CA GLY A 179 14.51 28.07 2.64
C GLY A 179 14.65 27.38 1.29
N THR A 180 15.41 26.26 1.30
CA THR A 180 15.50 25.34 0.15
C THR A 180 14.54 24.17 0.38
N THR A 181 13.74 23.85 -0.64
CA THR A 181 12.83 22.70 -0.64
C THR A 181 13.21 21.78 -1.80
N ALA A 182 13.62 20.55 -1.47
CA ALA A 182 13.76 19.51 -2.47
C ALA A 182 12.38 18.95 -2.83
N ALA A 183 12.17 18.68 -4.11
CA ALA A 183 10.92 18.13 -4.63
C ALA A 183 11.23 17.16 -5.76
N ARG A 184 10.39 16.12 -5.89
CA ARG A 184 10.41 15.19 -7.02
C ARG A 184 9.46 15.70 -8.09
N ALA A 185 9.82 15.48 -9.34
CA ALA A 185 9.00 15.81 -10.50
C ALA A 185 8.81 14.56 -11.35
N ALA A 186 7.60 14.36 -11.83
CA ALA A 186 7.28 13.32 -12.81
C ALA A 186 6.26 13.88 -13.80
N GLY A 187 6.36 13.49 -15.07
CA GLY A 187 5.46 13.99 -16.08
C GLY A 187 5.81 13.58 -17.49
N ARG A 188 5.52 14.46 -18.43
CA ARG A 188 5.74 14.22 -19.85
C ARG A 188 6.55 15.34 -20.47
N ILE A 189 7.53 14.97 -21.29
CA ILE A 189 8.25 15.88 -22.16
C ILE A 189 7.95 15.55 -23.62
N ARG A 190 7.72 16.58 -24.43
CA ARG A 190 7.56 16.47 -25.88
C ARG A 190 8.48 17.44 -26.56
N ILE A 191 9.28 16.94 -27.49
CA ILE A 191 10.17 17.72 -28.34
C ILE A 191 9.85 17.38 -29.80
N ALA A 192 9.37 18.37 -30.53
CA ALA A 192 8.80 18.18 -31.87
C ALA A 192 9.77 17.41 -32.81
N GLY A 193 9.30 16.26 -33.32
CA GLY A 193 10.03 15.40 -34.23
C GLY A 193 11.29 14.75 -33.62
N TRP A 194 11.32 14.57 -32.26
CA TRP A 194 12.45 13.91 -31.62
C TRP A 194 12.09 13.12 -30.34
N ALA A 195 11.32 13.68 -29.40
CA ALA A 195 10.99 12.98 -28.17
C ALA A 195 9.51 13.14 -27.80
N ASP A 196 8.91 12.06 -27.29
CA ASP A 196 7.61 12.08 -26.60
C ASP A 196 7.64 11.04 -25.45
N ASP A 197 8.20 11.45 -24.31
CA ASP A 197 8.32 10.59 -23.13
C ASP A 197 7.28 10.97 -22.09
N ALA A 198 6.37 10.02 -21.80
CA ALA A 198 5.32 10.15 -20.78
C ALA A 198 5.82 9.89 -19.35
N HIS A 199 7.06 9.41 -19.20
CA HIS A 199 7.67 8.99 -17.93
C HIS A 199 8.89 9.83 -17.54
N ALA A 200 8.98 11.04 -18.07
CA ALA A 200 10.02 11.99 -17.65
C ALA A 200 9.97 12.20 -16.12
N GLU A 201 11.10 12.03 -15.47
CA GLU A 201 11.19 12.12 -14.00
C GLU A 201 12.47 12.85 -13.57
N GLY A 202 12.46 13.35 -12.31
CA GLY A 202 13.64 14.02 -11.79
C GLY A 202 13.37 14.81 -10.53
N GLU A 203 14.24 15.79 -10.30
CA GLU A 203 14.26 16.57 -9.06
C GLU A 203 14.19 18.06 -9.34
N LEU A 204 13.55 18.78 -8.40
CA LEU A 204 13.55 20.22 -8.31
C LEU A 204 14.16 20.68 -6.99
N GLU A 205 15.07 21.65 -7.06
CA GLU A 205 15.52 22.42 -5.89
C GLU A 205 14.83 23.80 -5.93
N ILE A 206 13.88 24.00 -5.03
CA ILE A 206 13.06 25.23 -4.96
C ILE A 206 13.62 26.12 -3.85
N SER A 207 14.31 27.18 -4.23
CA SER A 207 14.96 28.12 -3.29
C SER A 207 14.81 29.58 -3.78
N PRO A 208 13.54 30.09 -3.85
CA PRO A 208 13.26 31.32 -4.56
C PRO A 208 13.85 32.57 -3.90
N LEU A 209 13.96 32.62 -2.59
CA LEU A 209 14.53 33.76 -1.89
C LEU A 209 15.94 33.50 -1.34
N ALA A 210 16.22 32.32 -0.77
CA ALA A 210 17.51 32.02 -0.19
C ALA A 210 18.63 31.95 -1.24
N ARG A 211 18.42 31.20 -2.33
CA ARG A 211 19.40 31.05 -3.41
C ARG A 211 18.98 31.77 -4.70
N ARG A 212 17.86 32.44 -4.68
CA ARG A 212 17.27 33.14 -5.84
C ARG A 212 17.17 32.29 -7.09
N ARG A 213 16.91 30.98 -6.92
CA ARG A 213 16.82 30.03 -8.04
C ARG A 213 15.84 28.89 -7.77
N ILE A 214 15.31 28.34 -8.88
CA ILE A 214 14.58 27.06 -8.89
C ILE A 214 15.28 26.20 -9.94
N ARG A 215 15.99 25.14 -9.53
CA ARG A 215 16.73 24.24 -10.42
C ARG A 215 15.86 23.05 -10.78
N TYR A 216 15.94 22.65 -12.02
CA TYR A 216 15.28 21.49 -12.61
C TYR A 216 16.34 20.55 -13.13
N ARG A 217 16.25 19.27 -12.77
CA ARG A 217 17.04 18.18 -13.33
C ARG A 217 16.07 17.08 -13.68
N ILE A 218 15.70 16.95 -14.97
CA ILE A 218 14.67 16.05 -15.46
C ILE A 218 15.29 15.11 -16.47
N SER A 219 15.20 13.80 -16.21
CA SER A 219 15.64 12.75 -17.11
C SER A 219 14.46 12.26 -17.95
N PHE A 220 14.73 11.94 -19.20
CA PHE A 220 13.77 11.41 -20.16
C PHE A 220 14.47 10.59 -21.23
N THR A 221 13.70 9.85 -22.02
CA THR A 221 14.19 9.02 -23.11
C THR A 221 13.79 9.60 -24.46
N ALA A 222 14.74 9.65 -25.41
CA ALA A 222 14.50 9.99 -26.79
C ALA A 222 15.32 9.04 -27.67
N ASP A 223 14.72 8.49 -28.71
CA ASP A 223 15.37 7.53 -29.65
C ASP A 223 16.10 6.39 -28.92
N GLY A 224 15.50 5.86 -27.83
CA GLY A 224 16.08 4.77 -27.02
C GLY A 224 17.26 5.19 -26.12
N ARG A 225 17.66 6.46 -26.12
CA ARG A 225 18.79 6.99 -25.33
C ARG A 225 18.28 7.88 -24.20
N ARG A 226 19.03 7.96 -23.10
CA ARG A 226 18.66 8.74 -21.92
C ARG A 226 19.27 10.13 -21.97
N PHE A 227 18.43 11.13 -21.81
CA PHE A 227 18.81 12.53 -21.74
C PHE A 227 18.44 13.15 -20.40
N THR A 228 19.21 14.17 -19.99
CA THR A 228 18.92 14.96 -18.79
C THR A 228 18.80 16.44 -19.17
N LEU A 229 17.66 17.04 -18.87
CA LEU A 229 17.44 18.48 -18.91
C LEU A 229 17.91 19.06 -17.56
N ASP A 230 18.95 19.89 -17.55
CA ASP A 230 19.43 20.63 -16.38
C ASP A 230 19.36 22.13 -16.63
N GLY A 231 18.64 22.85 -15.77
CA GLY A 231 18.46 24.27 -15.90
C GLY A 231 17.88 24.91 -14.64
N TRP A 232 17.89 26.22 -14.60
CA TRP A 232 17.30 26.93 -13.45
C TRP A 232 16.61 28.23 -13.83
N LYS A 233 15.52 28.54 -13.13
CA LYS A 233 14.89 29.85 -13.13
C LYS A 233 15.62 30.75 -12.14
N SER A 234 16.10 31.89 -12.58
CA SER A 234 16.70 32.90 -11.72
C SER A 234 15.61 33.80 -11.14
N VAL A 235 15.59 34.01 -9.83
CA VAL A 235 14.60 34.86 -9.15
C VAL A 235 15.19 36.25 -8.92
N THR A 236 14.73 37.23 -9.68
CA THR A 236 15.22 38.61 -9.59
C THR A 236 14.27 39.45 -8.74
N PRO A 237 14.74 40.10 -7.64
CA PRO A 237 13.87 40.86 -6.74
C PRO A 237 13.07 41.99 -7.40
N ARG A 238 13.64 42.62 -8.44
CA ARG A 238 12.97 43.70 -9.18
C ARG A 238 11.83 43.23 -10.06
N ARG A 239 11.84 41.98 -10.54
CA ARG A 239 10.79 41.37 -11.41
C ARG A 239 10.59 39.90 -11.04
N PRO A 240 10.12 39.60 -9.82
CA PRO A 240 10.11 38.22 -9.32
C PRO A 240 9.23 37.28 -10.15
N VAL A 241 8.05 37.74 -10.54
CA VAL A 241 7.12 36.93 -11.34
C VAL A 241 7.68 36.66 -12.73
N ALA A 242 8.13 37.70 -13.45
CA ALA A 242 8.66 37.54 -14.80
C ALA A 242 9.92 36.65 -14.84
N SER A 243 10.81 36.78 -13.84
CA SER A 243 12.04 36.01 -13.79
C SER A 243 11.79 34.52 -13.44
N MET A 244 10.77 34.20 -12.67
CA MET A 244 10.37 32.80 -12.37
C MET A 244 9.66 32.09 -13.53
N THR A 245 9.36 32.79 -14.62
CA THR A 245 8.68 32.20 -15.78
C THR A 245 9.63 31.64 -16.82
N VAL A 246 10.92 32.00 -16.80
CA VAL A 246 11.90 31.61 -17.81
C VAL A 246 12.89 30.59 -17.24
N LEU A 247 13.00 29.45 -17.92
CA LEU A 247 13.91 28.36 -17.60
C LEU A 247 14.87 28.12 -18.78
N PRO A 248 16.04 28.75 -18.79
CA PRO A 248 17.12 28.30 -19.68
C PRO A 248 17.63 26.96 -19.20
N PHE A 249 17.94 26.05 -20.11
CA PHE A 249 18.41 24.72 -19.80
C PHE A 249 19.42 24.21 -20.82
N THR A 250 20.23 23.23 -20.39
CA THR A 250 21.09 22.43 -21.23
C THR A 250 20.61 20.99 -21.20
N LEU A 251 20.58 20.33 -22.33
CA LEU A 251 20.41 18.89 -22.43
C LEU A 251 21.76 18.23 -22.32
N TYR A 252 21.80 17.09 -21.61
CA TYR A 252 22.96 16.23 -21.49
C TYR A 252 22.58 14.82 -21.92
N GLU A 253 23.47 14.18 -22.67
CA GLU A 253 23.45 12.76 -22.97
C GLU A 253 24.67 12.15 -22.30
N ASP A 254 24.49 11.18 -21.40
CA ASP A 254 25.56 10.54 -20.64
C ASP A 254 26.60 11.50 -20.02
N GLY A 255 26.11 12.67 -19.59
CA GLY A 255 26.95 13.72 -18.99
C GLY A 255 27.58 14.70 -19.96
N ALA A 256 27.53 14.45 -21.27
CA ALA A 256 28.01 15.38 -22.31
C ALA A 256 26.89 16.33 -22.75
N PRO A 257 27.19 17.61 -23.01
CA PRO A 257 26.18 18.53 -23.56
C PRO A 257 25.68 18.02 -24.92
N ALA A 258 24.36 18.03 -25.13
CA ALA A 258 23.69 17.56 -26.34
C ALA A 258 22.73 18.58 -26.93
N GLY A 259 22.59 19.74 -26.29
CA GLY A 259 21.74 20.82 -26.78
C GLY A 259 21.41 21.88 -25.74
N ARG A 260 20.86 23.01 -26.19
CA ARG A 260 20.47 24.13 -25.31
C ARG A 260 19.10 24.65 -25.68
N GLY A 261 18.35 25.07 -24.67
CA GLY A 261 17.00 25.59 -24.90
C GLY A 261 16.50 26.53 -23.82
N THR A 262 15.29 27.00 -24.05
CA THR A 262 14.60 27.83 -23.07
C THR A 262 13.13 27.45 -23.02
N LEU A 263 12.64 27.17 -21.82
CA LEU A 263 11.23 26.98 -21.54
C LEU A 263 10.65 28.22 -20.86
N ARG A 264 9.39 28.49 -21.12
CA ARG A 264 8.65 29.60 -20.53
C ARG A 264 7.33 29.10 -19.96
N PHE A 265 7.02 29.57 -18.78
CA PHE A 265 5.71 29.34 -18.17
C PHE A 265 4.69 30.32 -18.81
N PRO A 266 3.59 29.83 -19.39
CA PRO A 266 2.61 30.68 -20.07
C PRO A 266 1.72 31.41 -19.05
N LEU A 267 2.11 32.59 -18.59
CA LEU A 267 1.40 33.34 -17.54
C LEU A 267 -0.08 33.58 -17.88
N ALA A 268 -0.39 33.95 -19.11
CA ALA A 268 -1.75 34.32 -19.50
C ALA A 268 -2.75 33.13 -19.40
N THR A 269 -2.32 31.93 -19.77
CA THR A 269 -3.19 30.74 -19.83
C THR A 269 -2.90 29.73 -18.73
N GLY A 270 -1.69 29.76 -18.17
CA GLY A 270 -1.18 28.76 -17.21
C GLY A 270 -1.30 29.16 -15.74
N LEU A 271 -1.42 30.46 -15.42
CA LEU A 271 -1.36 30.91 -14.03
C LEU A 271 -2.52 30.37 -13.17
N LEU A 272 -3.76 30.50 -13.64
CA LEU A 272 -4.92 30.01 -12.91
C LEU A 272 -4.93 28.49 -12.75
N PRO A 273 -4.69 27.68 -13.80
CA PRO A 273 -4.52 26.23 -13.65
C PRO A 273 -3.37 25.84 -12.70
N PHE A 274 -2.24 26.55 -12.75
CA PHE A 274 -1.11 26.36 -11.87
C PHE A 274 -1.48 26.59 -10.40
N LEU A 275 -2.07 27.75 -10.08
CA LEU A 275 -2.52 28.05 -8.72
C LEU A 275 -3.59 27.06 -8.25
N ALA A 276 -4.54 26.70 -9.10
CA ALA A 276 -5.57 25.70 -8.81
C ALA A 276 -5.02 24.27 -8.64
N SER A 277 -3.82 24.00 -9.13
CA SER A 277 -3.17 22.69 -9.02
C SER A 277 -2.57 22.44 -7.63
N PHE A 278 -2.31 23.49 -6.84
CA PHE A 278 -1.71 23.34 -5.52
C PHE A 278 -2.58 22.49 -4.59
N ARG A 279 -1.93 21.53 -3.98
CA ARG A 279 -2.49 20.68 -2.93
C ARG A 279 -1.47 20.60 -1.80
N PHE A 280 -1.97 20.59 -0.58
CA PHE A 280 -1.14 20.45 0.61
C PHE A 280 -1.55 19.16 1.33
N PRO A 281 -1.25 18.01 0.75
CA PRO A 281 -1.53 16.75 1.41
C PRO A 281 -0.74 16.71 2.71
N ARG A 282 -1.34 16.18 3.77
CA ARG A 282 -0.55 15.73 4.91
C ARG A 282 0.32 14.60 4.37
N ALA A 283 1.62 14.68 4.64
CA ALA A 283 2.52 13.61 4.23
C ALA A 283 1.92 12.27 4.70
N ALA A 284 1.54 11.42 3.78
CA ALA A 284 1.52 10.00 4.04
C ALA A 284 2.99 9.71 4.35
N GLY A 285 3.34 9.01 5.42
CA GLY A 285 4.72 8.62 5.65
C GLY A 285 5.33 8.06 4.37
N SER A 286 6.63 8.19 4.18
CA SER A 286 7.29 7.43 3.13
C SER A 286 7.11 5.93 3.42
N PRO A 287 7.22 5.03 2.44
CA PRO A 287 7.21 3.59 2.69
C PRO A 287 8.10 3.22 3.88
N GLU A 288 9.30 3.74 3.96
CA GLU A 288 10.27 3.50 5.03
C GLU A 288 9.74 3.90 6.41
N THR A 289 9.12 5.08 6.52
CA THR A 289 8.53 5.55 7.78
C THR A 289 7.34 4.68 8.21
N LEU A 290 6.61 4.12 7.26
CA LEU A 290 5.48 3.25 7.55
C LEU A 290 5.89 1.82 7.90
N MET A 291 7.12 1.41 7.66
CA MET A 291 7.68 0.12 8.08
C MET A 291 8.14 0.12 9.53
N THR A 292 8.38 1.28 10.13
CA THR A 292 8.80 1.41 11.54
C THR A 292 7.78 0.77 12.49
N PRO A 293 8.22 -0.05 13.49
CA PRO A 293 7.36 -0.65 14.48
C PRO A 293 6.50 0.38 15.19
N ARG A 294 5.25 0.05 15.34
CA ARG A 294 4.25 0.93 15.94
C ARG A 294 3.98 0.60 17.40
N TRP A 295 4.15 -0.66 17.77
CA TRP A 295 4.02 -1.14 19.15
C TRP A 295 4.97 -0.39 20.07
N LYS A 296 4.49 -0.02 21.28
CA LYS A 296 5.21 0.77 22.27
C LYS A 296 5.29 0.10 23.65
N GLY A 297 5.10 -1.22 23.68
CA GLY A 297 5.11 -1.99 24.93
C GLY A 297 3.71 -2.30 25.48
N GLU A 298 2.63 -1.94 24.74
CA GLU A 298 1.28 -2.22 25.22
C GLU A 298 0.96 -3.72 25.12
N PRO A 299 0.41 -4.37 26.18
CA PRO A 299 -0.06 -5.76 26.11
C PRO A 299 -1.31 -5.88 25.23
N GLY A 300 -1.61 -7.11 24.80
CA GLY A 300 -2.79 -7.40 24.00
C GLY A 300 -2.72 -6.75 22.61
N ARG A 301 -1.57 -6.81 21.95
CA ARG A 301 -1.33 -6.27 20.62
C ARG A 301 -0.67 -7.28 19.70
N THR A 302 -1.06 -7.16 18.43
CA THR A 302 -0.33 -7.79 17.33
C THR A 302 0.09 -6.73 16.33
N GLU A 303 1.28 -6.90 15.76
CA GLU A 303 1.79 -6.08 14.68
C GLU A 303 2.38 -6.97 13.60
N VAL A 304 1.90 -6.79 12.36
CA VAL A 304 2.23 -7.66 11.24
C VAL A 304 2.90 -6.86 10.13
N TRP A 305 3.90 -7.46 9.53
CA TRP A 305 4.51 -7.08 8.25
C TRP A 305 4.36 -8.29 7.32
N TYR A 306 3.63 -8.14 6.22
CA TYR A 306 3.54 -9.22 5.26
C TYR A 306 3.79 -8.74 3.84
N THR A 307 4.28 -9.66 3.05
CA THR A 307 4.62 -9.46 1.66
C THR A 307 4.03 -10.58 0.83
N THR A 308 3.47 -10.21 -0.29
CA THR A 308 2.89 -11.10 -1.28
C THR A 308 3.45 -10.74 -2.64
N LEU A 309 3.84 -11.74 -3.44
CA LEU A 309 4.33 -11.52 -4.80
C LEU A 309 4.10 -12.76 -5.68
N THR A 310 4.08 -12.54 -6.98
CA THR A 310 4.02 -13.60 -7.98
C THR A 310 5.28 -13.56 -8.83
N ASP A 311 6.02 -14.66 -8.90
CA ASP A 311 7.13 -14.79 -9.84
C ASP A 311 6.59 -14.90 -11.26
N PRO A 312 6.86 -13.94 -12.14
CA PRO A 312 6.29 -13.93 -13.50
C PRO A 312 6.85 -15.04 -14.40
N ALA A 313 8.03 -15.56 -14.07
CA ALA A 313 8.66 -16.61 -14.89
C ALA A 313 7.99 -17.97 -14.70
N THR A 314 7.55 -18.29 -13.49
CA THR A 314 7.00 -19.59 -13.13
C THR A 314 5.50 -19.54 -12.79
N GLY A 315 4.93 -18.35 -12.56
CA GLY A 315 3.58 -18.19 -12.05
C GLY A 315 3.44 -18.65 -10.59
N THR A 316 4.56 -18.75 -9.86
CA THR A 316 4.60 -19.16 -8.46
C THR A 316 4.26 -17.99 -7.55
N GLY A 317 3.30 -18.17 -6.65
CA GLY A 317 3.00 -17.22 -5.59
C GLY A 317 3.94 -17.39 -4.39
N LEU A 318 4.39 -16.29 -3.80
CA LEU A 318 5.25 -16.28 -2.61
C LEU A 318 4.62 -15.40 -1.53
N TRP A 319 4.67 -15.86 -0.29
CA TRP A 319 4.13 -15.16 0.87
C TRP A 319 5.10 -15.19 2.05
N LEU A 320 5.34 -14.03 2.62
CA LEU A 320 6.16 -13.84 3.81
C LEU A 320 5.35 -13.07 4.86
N HIS A 321 5.18 -13.66 6.03
CA HIS A 321 4.43 -13.09 7.14
C HIS A 321 5.31 -13.01 8.37
N HIS A 322 5.49 -11.80 8.88
CA HIS A 322 6.28 -11.48 10.06
C HIS A 322 5.36 -10.85 11.09
N GLU A 323 5.33 -11.40 12.30
CA GLU A 323 4.40 -10.97 13.35
C GLU A 323 5.11 -10.78 14.68
N LEU A 324 4.81 -9.65 15.32
CA LEU A 324 5.02 -9.40 16.73
C LEU A 324 3.71 -9.66 17.46
N THR A 325 3.73 -10.56 18.43
CA THR A 325 2.63 -10.78 19.37
C THR A 325 3.05 -10.34 20.77
N ALA A 326 2.29 -9.40 21.34
CA ALA A 326 2.40 -8.98 22.74
C ALA A 326 1.19 -9.53 23.50
N PRO A 327 1.33 -10.60 24.30
CA PRO A 327 0.23 -11.25 25.00
C PRO A 327 -0.56 -10.31 25.92
N ALA A 328 -1.85 -10.57 26.06
CA ALA A 328 -2.74 -9.74 26.86
C ALA A 328 -2.52 -9.89 28.38
N ASP A 329 -1.93 -10.98 28.81
CA ASP A 329 -1.56 -11.27 30.20
C ASP A 329 -0.26 -10.57 30.63
N GLY A 330 0.40 -9.88 29.71
CA GLY A 330 1.64 -9.13 29.99
C GLY A 330 2.90 -10.00 30.01
N THR A 331 2.82 -11.25 29.56
CA THR A 331 4.03 -12.06 29.32
C THR A 331 4.86 -11.46 28.20
N GLU A 332 6.14 -11.87 28.11
CA GLU A 332 7.10 -11.31 27.16
C GLU A 332 6.59 -11.36 25.71
N PRO A 333 6.70 -10.25 24.98
CA PRO A 333 6.36 -10.23 23.56
C PRO A 333 7.33 -11.09 22.76
N TYR A 334 6.81 -11.75 21.75
CA TYR A 334 7.59 -12.62 20.90
C TYR A 334 7.36 -12.33 19.41
N ALA A 335 8.37 -12.66 18.62
CA ALA A 335 8.38 -12.56 17.18
C ALA A 335 8.24 -13.94 16.55
N HIS A 336 7.42 -14.06 15.53
CA HIS A 336 7.24 -15.28 14.75
C HIS A 336 6.72 -14.96 13.34
N GLY A 337 6.54 -15.98 12.54
CA GLY A 337 5.94 -15.81 11.23
C GLY A 337 6.03 -17.05 10.37
N TRP A 338 5.68 -16.89 9.11
CA TRP A 338 5.64 -17.95 8.12
C TRP A 338 6.25 -17.49 6.80
N ALA A 339 6.84 -18.42 6.09
CA ALA A 339 7.12 -18.31 4.67
C ALA A 339 6.32 -19.40 3.95
N ALA A 340 5.77 -19.07 2.78
CA ALA A 340 5.05 -20.03 1.97
C ALA A 340 5.33 -19.80 0.48
N VAL A 341 5.34 -20.90 -0.27
CA VAL A 341 5.45 -20.93 -1.72
C VAL A 341 4.29 -21.73 -2.29
N PHE A 342 3.66 -21.18 -3.32
CA PHE A 342 2.51 -21.71 -4.02
C PHE A 342 2.92 -21.97 -5.47
N PRO A 343 3.56 -23.10 -5.78
CA PRO A 343 4.00 -23.41 -7.13
C PRO A 343 2.82 -23.46 -8.11
N LYS A 344 3.07 -23.19 -9.39
CA LYS A 344 2.06 -23.40 -10.42
C LYS A 344 1.64 -24.87 -10.48
N ASP A 345 2.62 -25.73 -10.42
CA ASP A 345 2.44 -27.18 -10.44
C ASP A 345 3.05 -27.76 -9.17
N GLY A 346 2.25 -28.53 -8.44
CA GLY A 346 2.67 -29.18 -7.21
C GLY A 346 2.04 -28.56 -5.95
N PRO A 347 2.31 -29.17 -4.79
CA PRO A 347 1.69 -28.80 -3.53
C PRO A 347 2.31 -27.53 -2.95
N VAL A 348 1.50 -26.78 -2.20
CA VAL A 348 1.95 -25.64 -1.40
C VAL A 348 2.97 -26.11 -0.36
N ARG A 349 4.07 -25.36 -0.22
CA ARG A 349 5.07 -25.55 0.82
C ARG A 349 5.07 -24.36 1.76
N HIS A 350 5.18 -24.61 3.04
CA HIS A 350 5.28 -23.55 4.03
C HIS A 350 6.13 -23.99 5.22
N ALA A 351 6.66 -23.02 5.92
CA ALA A 351 7.35 -23.23 7.18
C ALA A 351 7.16 -22.05 8.12
N ARG A 352 7.23 -22.32 9.42
CA ARG A 352 7.16 -21.31 10.47
C ARG A 352 8.55 -21.02 11.01
N PHE A 353 8.84 -19.76 11.33
CA PHE A 353 9.98 -19.35 12.16
C PHE A 353 9.48 -18.80 13.50
N GLY A 354 10.33 -18.88 14.52
CA GLY A 354 9.96 -18.49 15.88
C GLY A 354 9.06 -19.53 16.59
N PRO A 355 8.56 -19.23 17.80
CA PRO A 355 8.67 -17.94 18.47
C PRO A 355 10.10 -17.61 18.92
N ALA A 356 10.49 -16.36 18.75
CA ALA A 356 11.76 -15.79 19.15
C ALA A 356 11.55 -14.57 20.03
N ALA A 357 12.55 -14.20 20.82
CA ALA A 357 12.51 -12.95 21.57
C ALA A 357 12.36 -11.76 20.62
N TRP A 358 11.45 -10.83 20.93
CA TRP A 358 11.31 -9.62 20.18
C TRP A 358 12.48 -8.66 20.40
N THR A 359 13.13 -8.25 19.34
CA THR A 359 14.15 -7.18 19.37
C THR A 359 13.66 -6.01 18.53
N PRO A 360 13.44 -4.81 19.13
CA PRO A 360 12.96 -3.67 18.36
C PRO A 360 13.96 -3.29 17.25
N ALA A 361 13.54 -3.39 16.01
CA ALA A 361 14.28 -2.85 14.88
C ALA A 361 14.00 -1.35 14.73
N VAL A 362 14.98 -0.59 14.25
CA VAL A 362 14.81 0.85 14.01
C VAL A 362 13.74 1.10 12.93
N ASN A 363 13.73 0.27 11.90
CA ASN A 363 12.78 0.33 10.80
C ASN A 363 12.43 -1.11 10.37
N GLY A 364 11.21 -1.57 10.65
CA GLY A 364 10.75 -2.87 10.20
C GLY A 364 10.78 -3.95 11.28
N PHE A 365 10.92 -5.21 10.86
CA PHE A 365 10.91 -6.41 11.70
C PHE A 365 12.26 -7.11 11.62
N THR A 366 12.76 -7.57 12.75
CA THR A 366 13.98 -8.39 12.83
C THR A 366 13.84 -9.41 13.97
N ALA A 367 14.06 -10.68 13.69
CA ALA A 367 14.07 -11.76 14.66
C ALA A 367 14.81 -12.99 14.12
N GLU A 368 15.76 -13.55 14.87
CA GLU A 368 16.46 -14.84 14.57
C GLU A 368 16.95 -14.99 13.11
N GLY A 369 17.60 -13.93 12.57
CA GLY A 369 18.10 -13.96 11.20
C GLY A 369 17.02 -13.73 10.12
N VAL A 370 15.79 -13.48 10.52
CA VAL A 370 14.70 -13.06 9.62
C VAL A 370 14.54 -11.56 9.72
N GLU A 371 14.50 -10.91 8.57
CA GLU A 371 14.41 -9.46 8.47
C GLU A 371 13.40 -9.02 7.41
N ALA A 372 12.54 -8.06 7.77
CA ALA A 372 11.66 -7.34 6.86
C ALA A 372 11.81 -5.84 7.10
N VAL A 373 12.75 -5.24 6.40
CA VAL A 373 13.07 -3.80 6.49
C VAL A 373 12.76 -3.10 5.16
N PRO A 374 12.67 -1.77 5.14
CA PRO A 374 12.43 -1.05 3.90
C PRO A 374 13.42 -1.43 2.80
N GLY A 375 12.89 -1.96 1.71
CA GLY A 375 13.66 -2.33 0.53
C GLY A 375 14.34 -3.71 0.59
N ARG A 376 14.22 -4.47 1.69
CA ARG A 376 14.83 -5.79 1.81
C ARG A 376 14.06 -6.75 2.71
N LEU A 377 13.97 -7.99 2.26
CA LEU A 377 13.41 -9.13 2.98
C LEU A 377 14.41 -10.27 2.93
N THR A 378 14.88 -10.71 4.08
CA THR A 378 15.83 -11.84 4.16
C THR A 378 15.44 -12.77 5.28
N GLY A 379 15.75 -14.06 5.11
CA GLY A 379 15.50 -15.01 6.19
C GLY A 379 15.45 -16.45 5.73
N SER A 380 15.11 -17.29 6.72
CA SER A 380 14.85 -18.70 6.50
C SER A 380 13.80 -19.23 7.48
N ALA A 381 13.04 -20.22 7.03
CA ALA A 381 12.10 -20.96 7.84
C ALA A 381 12.06 -22.41 7.33
N GLY A 382 12.45 -23.38 8.17
CA GLY A 382 12.60 -24.77 7.73
C GLY A 382 13.51 -24.89 6.50
N ALA A 383 12.99 -25.48 5.43
CA ALA A 383 13.69 -25.61 4.15
C ALA A 383 13.60 -24.37 3.25
N LEU A 384 12.80 -23.37 3.64
CA LEU A 384 12.61 -22.16 2.82
C LEU A 384 13.65 -21.10 3.18
N ARG A 385 14.21 -20.44 2.16
CA ARG A 385 15.17 -19.33 2.31
C ARG A 385 14.84 -18.25 1.31
N TRP A 386 15.04 -16.97 1.70
CA TRP A 386 14.79 -15.84 0.83
C TRP A 386 15.79 -14.70 1.06
N ASP A 387 16.13 -14.03 -0.03
CA ASP A 387 16.83 -12.74 -0.05
C ASP A 387 16.23 -11.92 -1.21
N LEU A 388 15.35 -11.00 -0.87
CA LEU A 388 14.56 -10.24 -1.81
C LEU A 388 14.77 -8.73 -1.61
N ALA A 389 15.09 -8.04 -2.68
CA ALA A 389 15.08 -6.58 -2.73
C ALA A 389 13.68 -6.09 -3.13
N GLU A 390 13.10 -5.18 -2.36
CA GLU A 390 11.80 -4.56 -2.62
C GLU A 390 11.96 -3.15 -3.19
N ARG A 391 11.25 -2.84 -4.27
CA ARG A 391 11.14 -1.49 -4.83
C ARG A 391 9.68 -1.08 -4.91
N ALA A 392 9.27 -0.17 -4.05
CA ALA A 392 7.92 0.41 -4.09
C ALA A 392 7.74 1.30 -5.32
N ALA A 393 6.73 1.02 -6.14
CA ALA A 393 6.44 1.77 -7.36
C ALA A 393 5.59 3.03 -7.10
N ASP A 394 4.77 3.03 -6.06
CA ASP A 394 3.76 4.06 -5.80
C ASP A 394 3.76 4.56 -4.36
N ALA A 395 3.07 5.68 -4.14
CA ALA A 395 2.78 6.17 -2.80
C ALA A 395 1.96 5.14 -2.00
N PRO A 396 2.12 5.09 -0.66
CA PRO A 396 1.38 4.18 0.20
C PRO A 396 -0.12 4.23 0.00
N LEU A 397 -0.78 3.08 0.10
CA LEU A 397 -2.22 2.94 0.04
C LEU A 397 -2.78 2.69 1.44
N PHE A 398 -3.83 3.42 1.79
CA PHE A 398 -4.55 3.24 3.05
C PHE A 398 -5.88 2.54 2.75
N THR A 399 -5.95 1.26 3.06
CA THR A 399 -7.18 0.47 2.97
C THR A 399 -8.19 0.95 3.98
N PHE A 400 -7.74 1.22 5.19
CA PHE A 400 -8.54 1.84 6.26
C PHE A 400 -8.43 3.37 6.24
N PRO A 401 -9.31 4.09 6.96
CA PRO A 401 -9.18 5.53 7.14
C PRO A 401 -7.81 5.89 7.72
N ARG A 402 -7.13 6.88 7.16
CA ARG A 402 -5.77 7.28 7.60
C ARG A 402 -5.65 7.60 9.08
N TRP A 403 -6.73 8.09 9.71
CA TRP A 403 -6.76 8.39 11.13
C TRP A 403 -6.68 7.11 11.98
N SER A 404 -7.21 5.98 11.52
CA SER A 404 -7.18 4.73 12.27
C SER A 404 -5.77 4.16 12.44
N TRP A 405 -4.88 4.42 11.48
CA TRP A 405 -3.47 4.08 11.63
C TRP A 405 -2.78 4.94 12.69
N ARG A 406 -3.19 6.20 12.84
CA ARG A 406 -2.58 7.12 13.82
C ARG A 406 -3.17 6.98 15.21
N ARG A 407 -4.47 6.68 15.29
CA ARG A 407 -5.23 6.53 16.54
C ARG A 407 -5.92 5.18 16.51
N PRO A 408 -5.53 4.21 17.37
CA PRO A 408 -6.04 2.84 17.34
C PRO A 408 -7.46 2.76 17.93
N LEU A 409 -8.41 3.48 17.32
CA LEU A 409 -9.82 3.43 17.72
C LEU A 409 -10.56 2.24 17.11
N LEU A 410 -10.05 1.69 16.00
CA LEU A 410 -10.54 0.45 15.41
C LEU A 410 -9.82 -0.76 16.04
N PRO A 411 -10.44 -1.95 16.06
CA PRO A 411 -9.80 -3.18 16.55
C PRO A 411 -8.48 -3.47 15.87
N ALA A 412 -8.40 -3.23 14.57
CA ALA A 412 -7.18 -3.29 13.78
C ALA A 412 -7.22 -2.25 12.66
N ALA A 413 -6.07 -1.88 12.13
CA ALA A 413 -5.90 -1.05 10.95
C ALA A 413 -4.84 -1.64 10.04
N GLN A 414 -5.07 -1.57 8.72
CA GLN A 414 -4.15 -2.00 7.68
C GLN A 414 -3.69 -0.81 6.85
N ILE A 415 -2.44 -0.83 6.47
CA ILE A 415 -1.85 0.05 5.45
C ILE A 415 -0.96 -0.77 4.52
N LEU A 416 -0.80 -0.29 3.30
CA LEU A 416 0.19 -0.84 2.36
C LEU A 416 1.27 0.21 2.15
N PRO A 417 2.46 0.06 2.76
CA PRO A 417 3.62 0.89 2.46
C PRO A 417 3.96 0.84 0.97
N ALA A 418 3.88 -0.34 0.36
CA ALA A 418 4.03 -0.57 -1.06
C ALA A 418 2.85 -1.40 -1.57
N ALA A 419 1.79 -0.75 -2.03
CA ALA A 419 0.63 -1.42 -2.62
C ALA A 419 0.90 -1.96 -4.03
N ARG A 420 1.98 -1.53 -4.64
CA ARG A 420 2.59 -2.05 -5.84
C ARG A 420 4.09 -1.94 -5.67
N ALA A 421 4.74 -3.08 -5.66
CA ALA A 421 6.19 -3.20 -5.57
C ALA A 421 6.70 -4.16 -6.64
N SER A 422 7.98 -4.09 -6.91
CA SER A 422 8.71 -5.10 -7.66
C SER A 422 9.76 -5.73 -6.76
N TYR A 423 9.90 -7.03 -6.87
CA TYR A 423 10.84 -7.83 -6.09
C TYR A 423 11.87 -8.47 -6.99
N ASP A 424 13.13 -8.39 -6.57
CA ASP A 424 14.26 -9.04 -7.23
C ASP A 424 15.07 -9.81 -6.19
N GLY A 425 15.61 -10.97 -6.56
CA GLY A 425 16.44 -11.74 -5.64
C GLY A 425 16.29 -13.24 -5.78
N THR A 426 16.33 -13.96 -4.66
CA THR A 426 16.23 -15.42 -4.64
C THR A 426 15.22 -15.89 -3.60
N PHE A 427 14.51 -16.98 -3.91
CA PHE A 427 13.68 -17.73 -2.99
C PHE A 427 13.91 -19.23 -3.23
N SER A 428 14.38 -19.95 -2.21
CA SER A 428 14.65 -21.38 -2.32
C SER A 428 13.72 -22.21 -1.45
N TYR A 429 13.27 -23.32 -1.97
CA TYR A 429 12.49 -24.33 -1.26
C TYR A 429 12.81 -25.71 -1.82
N ASP A 430 12.92 -26.70 -0.96
CA ASP A 430 13.41 -28.03 -1.32
C ASP A 430 14.72 -27.89 -2.15
N ASP A 431 14.81 -28.52 -3.31
CA ASP A 431 15.95 -28.40 -4.26
C ASP A 431 15.73 -27.32 -5.35
N THR A 432 14.67 -26.51 -5.21
CA THR A 432 14.31 -25.49 -6.20
C THR A 432 14.72 -24.11 -5.73
N THR A 433 15.35 -23.35 -6.61
CA THR A 433 15.64 -21.93 -6.39
C THR A 433 14.97 -21.08 -7.47
N LEU A 434 14.05 -20.21 -7.04
CA LEU A 434 13.45 -19.18 -7.87
C LEU A 434 14.35 -17.93 -7.84
N THR A 435 14.42 -17.23 -8.98
CA THR A 435 15.10 -15.95 -9.10
C THR A 435 14.13 -14.87 -9.59
N PRO A 436 13.20 -14.44 -8.74
CA PRO A 436 12.26 -13.40 -9.11
C PRO A 436 12.97 -12.18 -9.68
N THR A 437 12.50 -11.70 -10.84
CA THR A 437 13.02 -10.51 -11.50
C THR A 437 11.87 -9.58 -11.80
N ALA A 438 11.90 -8.38 -11.23
CA ALA A 438 10.82 -7.40 -11.29
C ALA A 438 9.45 -8.02 -10.97
N ALA A 439 9.42 -9.03 -10.08
CA ALA A 439 8.21 -9.76 -9.72
C ALA A 439 7.18 -8.82 -9.08
N PRO A 440 5.95 -8.74 -9.61
CA PRO A 440 4.91 -7.88 -9.06
C PRO A 440 4.44 -8.39 -7.70
N GLY A 441 4.16 -7.45 -6.79
CA GLY A 441 3.63 -7.78 -5.48
C GLY A 441 3.36 -6.55 -4.63
N ALA A 442 3.15 -6.78 -3.34
CA ALA A 442 2.84 -5.74 -2.37
C ALA A 442 3.43 -6.05 -1.00
N SER A 443 3.71 -5.00 -0.23
CA SER A 443 3.92 -5.12 1.21
C SER A 443 2.84 -4.37 1.98
N ALA A 444 2.38 -4.99 3.05
CA ALA A 444 1.33 -4.47 3.89
C ALA A 444 1.68 -4.61 5.37
N ARG A 445 0.99 -3.82 6.18
CA ARG A 445 1.13 -3.81 7.63
C ARG A 445 -0.21 -3.76 8.32
N ILE A 446 -0.31 -4.53 9.39
CA ILE A 446 -1.47 -4.52 10.28
C ILE A 446 -0.98 -4.19 11.70
N TYR A 447 -1.78 -3.42 12.42
CA TYR A 447 -1.60 -3.19 13.85
C TYR A 447 -2.96 -3.24 14.53
N GLY A 448 -3.07 -4.07 15.57
CA GLY A 448 -4.36 -4.25 16.22
C GLY A 448 -4.31 -5.04 17.53
N HIS A 449 -5.46 -5.58 17.89
CA HIS A 449 -5.68 -6.38 19.09
C HIS A 449 -5.80 -7.90 18.79
N GLY A 450 -5.52 -8.31 17.55
CA GLY A 450 -5.72 -9.65 17.05
C GLY A 450 -6.72 -9.70 15.91
N ASN A 451 -7.13 -10.91 15.55
CA ASN A 451 -7.95 -11.18 14.39
C ASN A 451 -9.42 -10.77 14.55
N ALA A 452 -10.08 -10.52 13.45
CA ALA A 452 -11.52 -10.36 13.41
C ALA A 452 -12.23 -11.71 13.64
N ARG A 453 -13.53 -11.69 14.02
CA ARG A 453 -14.31 -12.92 14.12
C ARG A 453 -14.35 -13.71 12.82
N ARG A 454 -14.41 -13.01 11.69
CA ARG A 454 -14.38 -13.53 10.34
C ARG A 454 -13.86 -12.44 9.43
N TRP A 455 -12.99 -12.78 8.52
CA TRP A 455 -12.45 -11.81 7.58
C TRP A 455 -12.22 -12.45 6.21
N ALA A 456 -12.13 -11.59 5.22
CA ALA A 456 -11.60 -11.89 3.91
C ALA A 456 -10.70 -10.73 3.46
N TRP A 457 -9.63 -11.06 2.78
CA TRP A 457 -8.69 -10.11 2.22
C TRP A 457 -8.40 -10.44 0.76
N LEU A 458 -8.20 -9.42 -0.06
CA LEU A 458 -7.75 -9.53 -1.44
C LEU A 458 -6.75 -8.42 -1.73
N HIS A 459 -5.63 -8.82 -2.28
CA HIS A 459 -4.73 -7.97 -3.04
C HIS A 459 -4.68 -8.46 -4.48
N ALA A 460 -4.93 -7.56 -5.44
CA ALA A 460 -4.90 -7.88 -6.86
C ALA A 460 -4.16 -6.79 -7.64
N ASP A 461 -3.05 -7.15 -8.28
CA ASP A 461 -2.45 -6.34 -9.33
C ASP A 461 -3.26 -6.58 -10.61
N LEU A 462 -3.96 -5.55 -11.06
CA LEU A 462 -4.86 -5.61 -12.21
C LEU A 462 -4.15 -5.29 -13.53
N GLY A 463 -2.82 -5.14 -13.50
CA GLY A 463 -2.03 -4.73 -14.65
C GLY A 463 -2.15 -3.24 -14.95
N GLY A 464 -1.26 -2.74 -15.83
CA GLY A 464 -1.26 -1.33 -16.23
C GLY A 464 -1.05 -0.33 -15.09
N GLY A 465 -0.60 -0.78 -13.92
CA GLY A 465 -0.45 0.03 -12.71
C GLY A 465 -1.73 0.20 -11.89
N ASP A 466 -2.78 -0.55 -12.19
CA ASP A 466 -4.03 -0.58 -11.42
C ASP A 466 -3.93 -1.65 -10.32
N VAL A 467 -4.41 -1.34 -9.10
CA VAL A 467 -4.38 -2.24 -7.93
C VAL A 467 -5.71 -2.20 -7.20
N LEU A 468 -6.23 -3.36 -6.84
CA LEU A 468 -7.40 -3.52 -5.99
C LEU A 468 -7.01 -4.11 -4.65
N GLU A 469 -7.45 -3.46 -3.57
CA GLU A 469 -7.26 -3.91 -2.19
C GLU A 469 -8.59 -3.95 -1.48
N ILE A 470 -8.90 -5.09 -0.85
CA ILE A 470 -10.15 -5.31 -0.12
C ILE A 470 -9.85 -5.93 1.24
N VAL A 471 -10.49 -5.41 2.28
CA VAL A 471 -10.63 -6.08 3.58
C VAL A 471 -12.10 -6.09 3.95
N ALA A 472 -12.66 -7.26 4.17
CA ALA A 472 -14.00 -7.44 4.70
C ALA A 472 -13.90 -8.13 6.06
N ALA A 473 -14.47 -7.55 7.12
CA ALA A 473 -14.29 -8.08 8.46
C ALA A 473 -15.55 -7.93 9.34
N VAL A 474 -15.81 -8.95 10.14
CA VAL A 474 -16.82 -8.96 11.20
C VAL A 474 -16.13 -8.70 12.53
N SER A 475 -16.58 -7.70 13.27
CA SER A 475 -15.98 -7.32 14.56
C SER A 475 -16.18 -8.39 15.64
N MET A 476 -15.19 -8.52 16.54
CA MET A 476 -15.29 -9.30 17.76
C MET A 476 -16.14 -8.63 18.86
N ARG A 477 -16.38 -7.31 18.77
CA ARG A 477 -17.09 -6.57 19.82
C ARG A 477 -18.53 -7.08 20.01
N PRO A 478 -18.99 -7.29 21.26
CA PRO A 478 -20.38 -7.62 21.53
C PRO A 478 -21.34 -6.64 20.84
N GLY A 479 -22.44 -7.13 20.31
CA GLY A 479 -23.42 -6.33 19.54
C GLY A 479 -23.04 -6.12 18.06
N LEU A 480 -21.77 -6.03 17.73
CA LEU A 480 -21.30 -5.90 16.34
C LEU A 480 -21.09 -7.25 15.63
N ARG A 481 -21.05 -8.35 16.37
CA ARG A 481 -20.85 -9.72 15.83
C ARG A 481 -21.95 -10.17 14.87
N ARG A 482 -23.16 -9.60 15.01
CA ARG A 482 -24.34 -9.93 14.18
C ARG A 482 -24.44 -9.05 12.94
N LEU A 483 -23.63 -8.01 12.84
CA LEU A 483 -23.63 -7.12 11.69
C LEU A 483 -22.93 -7.80 10.49
N PRO A 484 -23.35 -7.49 9.27
CA PRO A 484 -22.63 -7.91 8.07
C PRO A 484 -21.18 -7.43 8.11
N PRO A 485 -20.27 -8.08 7.38
CA PRO A 485 -18.89 -7.64 7.29
C PRO A 485 -18.79 -6.17 6.89
N LEU A 486 -17.94 -5.41 7.58
CA LEU A 486 -17.52 -4.08 7.14
C LEU A 486 -16.49 -4.25 6.02
N VAL A 487 -16.74 -3.61 4.89
CA VAL A 487 -15.88 -3.71 3.71
C VAL A 487 -15.09 -2.44 3.53
N PHE A 488 -13.76 -2.54 3.60
CA PHE A 488 -12.82 -1.49 3.22
C PHE A 488 -12.23 -1.87 1.86
N LEU A 489 -12.57 -1.10 0.83
CA LEU A 489 -12.15 -1.35 -0.54
C LEU A 489 -11.45 -0.13 -1.11
N ARG A 490 -10.34 -0.36 -1.81
CA ARG A 490 -9.58 0.67 -2.52
C ARG A 490 -9.15 0.15 -3.88
N LEU A 491 -9.66 0.77 -4.93
CA LEU A 491 -9.18 0.58 -6.29
C LEU A 491 -8.30 1.79 -6.66
N ARG A 492 -7.02 1.56 -6.87
CA ARG A 492 -6.09 2.54 -7.42
C ARG A 492 -6.02 2.33 -8.93
N ARG A 493 -6.23 3.41 -9.68
CA ARG A 493 -6.08 3.46 -11.14
C ARG A 493 -5.15 4.61 -11.48
N GLY A 494 -3.93 4.29 -11.83
CA GLY A 494 -2.86 5.27 -11.94
C GLY A 494 -2.75 6.15 -10.69
N ALA A 495 -2.81 7.47 -10.82
CA ALA A 495 -2.73 8.41 -9.69
C ALA A 495 -4.04 8.56 -8.89
N ARG A 496 -5.13 7.90 -9.28
CA ARG A 496 -6.45 8.07 -8.67
C ARG A 496 -6.84 6.85 -7.87
N THR A 497 -7.47 7.07 -6.69
CA THR A 497 -8.00 6.01 -5.85
C THR A 497 -9.50 6.16 -5.67
N TRP A 498 -10.24 5.07 -5.87
CA TRP A 498 -11.68 4.98 -5.68
C TRP A 498 -12.03 3.85 -4.70
N PRO A 499 -13.03 4.05 -3.81
CA PRO A 499 -13.61 5.34 -3.42
C PRO A 499 -12.55 6.33 -2.96
N ARG A 500 -12.83 7.64 -3.09
CA ARG A 500 -11.85 8.69 -2.72
C ARG A 500 -11.43 8.65 -1.25
N ARG A 501 -12.30 8.13 -0.38
CA ARG A 501 -12.04 7.92 1.05
C ARG A 501 -12.39 6.50 1.42
N ALA A 502 -11.56 5.86 2.23
CA ALA A 502 -11.72 4.46 2.63
C ALA A 502 -13.07 4.21 3.34
N GLU A 503 -13.47 5.11 4.22
CA GLU A 503 -14.72 5.01 4.97
C GLU A 503 -15.98 4.98 4.09
N ARG A 504 -15.91 5.45 2.85
CA ARG A 504 -17.06 5.45 1.92
C ARG A 504 -17.43 4.06 1.40
N SER A 505 -16.56 3.08 1.55
CA SER A 505 -16.90 1.69 1.24
C SER A 505 -17.52 0.98 2.43
N ALA A 506 -17.07 1.28 3.66
CA ALA A 506 -17.54 0.63 4.87
C ALA A 506 -18.84 1.24 5.43
N VAL A 507 -18.98 2.57 5.34
CA VAL A 507 -20.12 3.31 5.88
C VAL A 507 -20.89 3.98 4.74
N GLY A 508 -22.14 3.56 4.54
CA GLY A 508 -23.08 4.22 3.63
C GLY A 508 -23.76 5.40 4.30
N TRP A 509 -23.90 6.52 3.59
CA TRP A 509 -24.74 7.63 4.00
C TRP A 509 -25.89 7.79 3.01
N ALA A 510 -27.13 7.91 3.52
CA ALA A 510 -28.34 8.04 2.71
C ALA A 510 -28.49 6.94 1.62
N GLY A 511 -28.11 5.70 1.90
CA GLY A 511 -28.16 4.60 0.92
C GLY A 511 -27.12 4.65 -0.19
N LEU A 512 -26.22 5.64 -0.16
CA LEU A 512 -25.15 5.80 -1.14
C LEU A 512 -23.82 5.34 -0.55
N GLY A 513 -23.14 4.39 -1.20
CA GLY A 513 -21.74 4.05 -0.88
C GLY A 513 -21.56 2.97 0.17
N ARG A 514 -22.46 1.98 0.27
CA ARG A 514 -22.21 0.79 1.10
C ARG A 514 -21.79 -0.38 0.23
N PHE A 515 -20.67 -0.99 0.62
CA PHE A 515 -20.22 -2.25 0.06
C PHE A 515 -20.67 -3.41 0.95
N ARG A 516 -20.91 -4.56 0.34
CA ARG A 516 -21.31 -5.79 1.01
C ARG A 516 -20.36 -6.89 0.60
N ALA A 517 -20.06 -7.79 1.51
CA ALA A 517 -19.30 -9.00 1.26
C ALA A 517 -20.09 -10.22 1.72
N ALA A 518 -20.03 -11.28 0.93
CA ALA A 518 -20.40 -12.63 1.32
C ALA A 518 -19.08 -13.40 1.45
N VAL A 519 -18.63 -13.59 2.71
CA VAL A 519 -17.36 -14.25 3.02
C VAL A 519 -17.58 -15.75 3.14
N GLY A 520 -16.84 -16.55 2.40
CA GLY A 520 -16.92 -18.02 2.39
C GLY A 520 -15.77 -18.63 1.60
N LEU A 521 -15.73 -19.94 1.50
CA LEU A 521 -14.80 -20.71 0.69
C LEU A 521 -15.59 -21.79 -0.05
N PRO A 522 -15.17 -22.19 -1.26
CA PRO A 522 -14.00 -21.70 -1.98
C PRO A 522 -14.22 -20.32 -2.62
N VAL A 523 -15.45 -19.82 -2.64
CA VAL A 523 -15.80 -18.56 -3.32
C VAL A 523 -16.32 -17.53 -2.31
N TRP A 524 -15.86 -16.29 -2.47
CA TRP A 524 -16.41 -15.14 -1.76
C TRP A 524 -16.57 -13.94 -2.69
N THR A 525 -17.49 -13.05 -2.34
CA THR A 525 -17.82 -11.94 -3.22
C THR A 525 -17.89 -10.60 -2.48
N VAL A 526 -17.61 -9.54 -3.22
CA VAL A 526 -17.82 -8.16 -2.78
C VAL A 526 -18.57 -7.38 -3.84
N SER A 527 -19.57 -6.64 -3.44
CA SER A 527 -20.27 -5.73 -4.33
C SER A 527 -20.63 -4.42 -3.64
N GLY A 528 -20.70 -3.34 -4.40
CA GLY A 528 -21.10 -2.05 -3.86
C GLY A 528 -20.89 -0.90 -4.82
N ARG A 529 -21.32 0.29 -4.37
CA ARG A 529 -21.18 1.50 -5.16
C ARG A 529 -20.68 2.68 -4.34
N ALA A 530 -19.96 3.58 -5.00
CA ALA A 530 -19.59 4.87 -4.45
C ALA A 530 -19.68 5.94 -5.56
N GLY A 531 -20.60 6.88 -5.41
CA GLY A 531 -20.93 7.85 -6.45
C GLY A 531 -21.52 7.17 -7.69
N LEU A 532 -21.01 7.53 -8.86
CA LEU A 532 -21.46 7.01 -10.15
C LEU A 532 -20.74 5.72 -10.59
N ARG A 533 -20.05 5.03 -9.68
CA ARG A 533 -19.38 3.75 -9.96
C ARG A 533 -19.87 2.67 -9.04
N ARG A 534 -20.02 1.46 -9.57
CA ARG A 534 -20.22 0.23 -8.81
C ARG A 534 -19.16 -0.79 -9.20
N ILE A 535 -18.85 -1.69 -8.28
CA ILE A 535 -17.93 -2.79 -8.50
C ILE A 535 -18.56 -4.09 -8.04
N ARG A 536 -18.25 -5.16 -8.74
CA ARG A 536 -18.49 -6.54 -8.34
C ARG A 536 -17.16 -7.26 -8.41
N VAL A 537 -16.88 -8.02 -7.39
CA VAL A 537 -15.66 -8.81 -7.25
C VAL A 537 -16.08 -10.19 -6.81
N GLU A 538 -15.58 -11.18 -7.49
CA GLU A 538 -15.67 -12.59 -7.12
C GLU A 538 -14.26 -13.13 -6.98
N VAL A 539 -14.00 -13.83 -5.91
CA VAL A 539 -12.69 -14.42 -5.61
C VAL A 539 -12.88 -15.89 -5.33
N THR A 540 -12.10 -16.71 -6.01
CA THR A 540 -12.07 -18.16 -5.83
C THR A 540 -10.72 -18.57 -5.27
N GLN A 541 -10.74 -19.29 -4.15
CA GLN A 541 -9.57 -19.91 -3.53
C GLN A 541 -9.70 -21.44 -3.66
N PRO A 542 -9.12 -22.04 -4.70
CA PRO A 542 -9.15 -23.47 -4.88
C PRO A 542 -8.46 -24.18 -3.71
N GLU A 543 -8.99 -25.33 -3.29
CA GLU A 543 -8.51 -26.04 -2.11
C GLU A 543 -7.05 -26.48 -2.26
N ASP A 544 -6.67 -26.96 -3.43
CA ASP A 544 -5.30 -27.39 -3.77
C ASP A 544 -4.26 -26.24 -3.76
N ARG A 545 -4.74 -25.01 -3.84
CA ARG A 545 -3.92 -23.78 -3.82
C ARG A 545 -4.17 -22.92 -2.58
N THR A 546 -4.76 -23.52 -1.53
CA THR A 546 -5.09 -22.83 -0.28
C THR A 546 -4.40 -23.49 0.90
N LEU A 547 -3.65 -22.70 1.67
CA LEU A 547 -2.93 -23.10 2.86
C LEU A 547 -3.74 -22.73 4.11
N ALA A 548 -4.02 -23.68 4.98
CA ALA A 548 -4.61 -23.41 6.30
C ALA A 548 -3.50 -23.17 7.34
N LEU A 549 -3.61 -22.08 8.08
CA LEU A 549 -2.67 -21.65 9.10
C LEU A 549 -3.40 -21.39 10.42
N ASP A 550 -2.84 -21.92 11.50
CA ASP A 550 -3.34 -21.70 12.85
C ASP A 550 -2.66 -20.48 13.47
N TYR A 551 -3.45 -19.48 13.80
CA TYR A 551 -3.03 -18.28 14.52
C TYR A 551 -3.43 -18.35 15.98
N THR A 552 -2.63 -17.72 16.82
CA THR A 552 -2.98 -17.47 18.22
C THR A 552 -3.00 -15.95 18.44
N ASP A 553 -4.16 -15.43 18.79
CA ASP A 553 -4.31 -14.01 19.10
C ASP A 553 -3.64 -13.62 20.43
N PRO A 554 -3.36 -12.35 20.67
CA PRO A 554 -2.75 -11.89 21.93
C PRO A 554 -3.51 -12.28 23.21
N ASP A 555 -4.82 -12.55 23.10
CA ASP A 555 -5.65 -13.04 24.23
C ASP A 555 -5.64 -14.58 24.38
N GLY A 556 -4.78 -15.28 23.64
CA GLY A 556 -4.67 -16.74 23.63
C GLY A 556 -5.74 -17.44 22.79
N SER A 557 -6.68 -16.71 22.18
CA SER A 557 -7.73 -17.32 21.38
C SER A 557 -7.20 -17.82 20.03
N PRO A 558 -7.60 -19.02 19.58
CA PRO A 558 -7.22 -19.54 18.29
C PRO A 558 -7.98 -18.86 17.15
N ALA A 559 -7.33 -18.75 16.01
CA ALA A 559 -7.96 -18.35 14.75
C ALA A 559 -7.34 -19.17 13.61
N VAL A 560 -8.13 -19.43 12.57
CA VAL A 560 -7.65 -20.14 11.38
C VAL A 560 -7.69 -19.19 10.21
N CYS A 561 -6.57 -19.07 9.52
CA CYS A 561 -6.44 -18.35 8.26
C CYS A 561 -6.28 -19.34 7.11
N ARG A 562 -7.03 -19.16 6.03
CA ARG A 562 -6.85 -19.89 4.78
C ARG A 562 -6.36 -18.92 3.73
N ASN A 563 -5.09 -19.00 3.42
CA ASN A 563 -4.37 -18.12 2.51
C ASN A 563 -4.13 -18.80 1.16
N SER A 564 -4.25 -18.04 0.08
CA SER A 564 -3.84 -18.45 -1.26
C SER A 564 -3.13 -17.30 -1.97
N GLU A 565 -1.90 -17.55 -2.38
CA GLU A 565 -1.14 -16.62 -3.24
C GLU A 565 -1.38 -16.89 -4.73
N ARG A 566 -2.29 -17.82 -5.01
CA ARG A 566 -2.71 -18.20 -6.36
C ARG A 566 -4.23 -18.34 -6.47
N ALA A 567 -4.95 -17.41 -5.87
CA ALA A 567 -6.39 -17.29 -6.03
C ALA A 567 -6.75 -16.75 -7.43
N ASP A 568 -7.96 -17.07 -7.85
CA ASP A 568 -8.56 -16.47 -9.04
C ASP A 568 -9.45 -15.30 -8.62
N ALA A 569 -9.54 -14.27 -9.46
CA ALA A 569 -10.44 -13.16 -9.20
C ALA A 569 -11.06 -12.60 -10.48
N HIS A 570 -12.36 -12.31 -10.42
CA HIS A 570 -13.07 -11.58 -11.46
C HIS A 570 -13.55 -10.25 -10.90
N VAL A 571 -13.18 -9.15 -11.55
CA VAL A 571 -13.47 -7.79 -11.11
C VAL A 571 -14.17 -7.02 -12.21
N LEU A 572 -15.40 -6.62 -11.97
CA LEU A 572 -16.20 -5.82 -12.89
C LEU A 572 -16.47 -4.44 -12.28
N LEU A 573 -15.94 -3.39 -12.92
CA LEU A 573 -16.18 -1.99 -12.59
C LEU A 573 -17.12 -1.38 -13.61
N GLU A 574 -18.22 -0.80 -13.13
CA GLU A 574 -19.22 -0.16 -13.97
C GLU A 574 -19.41 1.31 -13.57
N ARG A 575 -19.78 2.10 -14.54
CA ARG A 575 -20.10 3.51 -14.37
C ARG A 575 -21.52 3.81 -14.82
N TRP A 576 -22.23 4.59 -14.02
CA TRP A 576 -23.54 5.11 -14.37
C TRP A 576 -23.42 6.17 -15.47
N TRP A 577 -24.17 5.97 -16.57
CA TRP A 577 -24.17 6.88 -17.71
C TRP A 577 -25.57 6.94 -18.32
N PHE A 578 -26.19 8.13 -18.33
CA PHE A 578 -27.49 8.44 -18.97
C PHE A 578 -28.51 7.28 -18.94
N GLY A 579 -28.96 6.89 -17.73
CA GLY A 579 -30.03 5.91 -17.53
C GLY A 579 -29.58 4.45 -17.38
N GLY A 580 -28.28 4.12 -17.41
CA GLY A 580 -27.81 2.74 -17.25
C GLY A 580 -26.42 2.59 -16.69
N TRP A 581 -26.10 1.39 -16.22
CA TRP A 581 -24.76 1.00 -15.85
C TRP A 581 -24.04 0.47 -17.10
N ARG A 582 -22.84 0.96 -17.33
CA ARG A 582 -21.96 0.51 -18.43
C ARG A 582 -20.65 0.05 -17.84
N THR A 583 -20.09 -1.02 -18.38
CA THR A 583 -18.75 -1.51 -18.03
C THR A 583 -17.73 -0.41 -18.30
N GLU A 584 -16.98 -0.04 -17.25
CA GLU A 584 -15.84 0.87 -17.35
C GLU A 584 -14.52 0.11 -17.46
N ALA A 585 -14.43 -1.04 -16.79
CA ALA A 585 -13.30 -1.96 -16.85
C ALA A 585 -13.71 -3.33 -16.30
N GLU A 586 -13.05 -4.35 -16.78
CA GLU A 586 -13.21 -5.74 -16.36
C GLU A 586 -11.84 -6.41 -16.35
N TRP A 587 -11.58 -7.20 -15.30
CA TRP A 587 -10.33 -7.90 -15.13
C TRP A 587 -10.61 -9.33 -14.66
N THR A 588 -9.86 -10.26 -15.22
CA THR A 588 -9.81 -11.66 -14.81
C THR A 588 -8.38 -11.99 -14.41
N LEU A 589 -8.21 -12.53 -13.23
CA LEU A 589 -6.94 -13.00 -12.70
C LEU A 589 -7.04 -14.49 -12.49
N ASP A 590 -6.21 -15.24 -13.19
CA ASP A 590 -6.14 -16.70 -13.12
C ASP A 590 -4.90 -17.09 -12.34
N GLY A 591 -5.05 -17.44 -11.06
CA GLY A 591 -3.96 -17.82 -10.16
C GLY A 591 -2.93 -16.73 -9.90
N THR A 592 -3.34 -15.46 -9.97
CA THR A 592 -2.44 -14.30 -9.73
C THR A 592 -3.02 -13.31 -8.71
N ALA A 593 -4.18 -13.61 -8.14
CA ALA A 593 -4.72 -12.87 -7.01
C ALA A 593 -4.19 -13.46 -5.70
N HIS A 594 -3.97 -12.60 -4.72
CA HIS A 594 -3.56 -12.97 -3.38
C HIS A 594 -4.76 -12.77 -2.45
N ALA A 595 -5.21 -13.87 -1.84
CA ALA A 595 -6.46 -13.85 -1.10
C ALA A 595 -6.40 -14.68 0.19
N GLU A 596 -7.18 -14.25 1.16
CA GLU A 596 -7.23 -14.86 2.48
C GLU A 596 -8.66 -14.84 3.01
N VAL A 597 -9.08 -15.94 3.63
CA VAL A 597 -10.32 -16.03 4.41
C VAL A 597 -10.00 -16.64 5.76
N GLY A 598 -10.42 -15.97 6.84
CA GLY A 598 -10.19 -16.48 8.17
C GLY A 598 -11.35 -16.29 9.13
N SER A 599 -11.24 -17.01 10.25
CA SER A 599 -12.23 -16.99 11.34
C SER A 599 -11.61 -17.36 12.68
N ARG A 600 -12.20 -16.79 13.75
CA ARG A 600 -12.00 -17.19 15.16
C ARG A 600 -13.08 -18.15 15.59
#